data_00e2087a3a46017ba853ed73eb433fc1
#
_entry.id   00e2087a3a46017ba853ed73eb433fc1
#
_cell.length_a   1.000
_cell.length_b   1.000
_cell.length_c   1.000
_cell.angle_alpha   90.00
_cell.angle_beta   90.00
_cell.angle_gamma   90.00
#
_symmetry.space_group_name_H-M   'P 1'
#
loop_
_entity.id
_entity.type
_entity.pdbx_description
1 polymer ?
#
loop_
_entity_poly.entity_id
_entity_poly.type
_entity_poly.pdbx_seq_one_letter_code
_entity_poly.pdbx_strand_id
1 'polypeptide(L)'
;MGKFLVEPEIVRQKGREMVNLSDEFNANMNKLYNTMDQMLATDYMAPEAYTLADEIRKFKPELNAMRTIINNYGTFCMNTSTDVENNQQDLSEQMRQG
;
A
#
# COMPACT_ATOMS: atom_id res chain seq x y z
N MET A 1 7.74 13.10 -25.82
CA MET A 1 7.52 13.97 -24.72
C MET A 1 8.43 13.70 -23.59
N GLY A 2 9.50 14.45 -23.60
CA GLY A 2 10.47 14.37 -22.51
C GLY A 2 9.90 14.70 -21.14
N LYS A 3 8.63 15.06 -21.14
CA LYS A 3 7.95 15.43 -19.91
C LYS A 3 7.64 14.28 -19.01
N PHE A 4 7.70 13.08 -19.55
CA PHE A 4 7.54 11.88 -18.76
C PHE A 4 8.89 11.32 -18.35
N LEU A 5 9.87 12.20 -18.28
CA LEU A 5 11.10 11.86 -17.64
C LEU A 5 10.79 11.55 -16.20
N VAL A 6 10.56 10.30 -16.00
CA VAL A 6 10.42 9.74 -14.69
C VAL A 6 11.82 9.67 -14.14
N GLU A 7 12.08 10.38 -13.07
CA GLU A 7 13.30 10.17 -12.32
C GLU A 7 13.14 8.86 -11.56
N PRO A 8 13.85 7.79 -11.99
CA PRO A 8 13.63 6.46 -11.41
C PRO A 8 13.80 6.42 -9.90
N GLU A 9 14.73 7.22 -9.37
CA GLU A 9 14.97 7.24 -7.94
C GLU A 9 13.77 7.78 -7.16
N ILE A 10 13.13 8.84 -7.69
CA ILE A 10 11.95 9.41 -7.03
C ILE A 10 10.79 8.42 -7.07
N VAL A 11 10.58 7.78 -8.22
CA VAL A 11 9.50 6.80 -8.36
C VAL A 11 9.72 5.61 -7.43
N ARG A 12 10.98 5.15 -7.30
CA ARG A 12 11.31 4.06 -6.38
C ARG A 12 11.05 4.45 -4.94
N GLN A 13 11.44 5.66 -4.54
CA GLN A 13 11.21 6.15 -3.18
C GLN A 13 9.72 6.24 -2.87
N LYS A 14 8.94 6.79 -3.81
CA LYS A 14 7.49 6.91 -3.62
C LYS A 14 6.81 5.54 -3.62
N GLY A 15 7.28 4.63 -4.45
CA GLY A 15 6.78 3.26 -4.44
C GLY A 15 7.02 2.57 -3.11
N ARG A 16 8.24 2.71 -2.57
CA ARG A 16 8.57 2.16 -1.25
C ARG A 16 7.73 2.80 -0.16
N GLU A 17 7.53 4.11 -0.25
CA GLU A 17 6.69 4.83 0.70
C GLU A 17 5.25 4.29 0.68
N MET A 18 4.71 3.99 -0.50
CA MET A 18 3.37 3.41 -0.62
C MET A 18 3.29 2.02 -0.01
N VAL A 19 4.32 1.19 -0.21
CA VAL A 19 4.36 -0.14 0.41
C VAL A 19 4.38 -0.01 1.92
N ASN A 20 5.20 0.91 2.45
CA ASN A 20 5.26 1.15 3.90
C ASN A 20 3.92 1.64 4.43
N LEU A 21 3.24 2.54 3.70
CA LEU A 21 1.92 3.03 4.09
C LEU A 21 0.88 1.92 4.07
N SER A 22 0.97 0.99 3.13
CA SER A 22 0.05 -0.16 3.10
C SER A 22 0.28 -1.07 4.30
N ASP A 23 1.51 -1.22 4.76
CA ASP A 23 1.82 -2.00 5.96
C ASP A 23 1.31 -1.31 7.21
N GLU A 24 1.47 0.02 7.30
CA GLU A 24 0.92 0.81 8.40
C GLU A 24 -0.61 0.75 8.42
N PHE A 25 -1.23 0.82 7.26
CA PHE A 25 -2.69 0.67 7.13
C PHE A 25 -3.14 -0.68 7.68
N ASN A 26 -2.43 -1.75 7.31
CA ASN A 26 -2.74 -3.09 7.80
C ASN A 26 -2.59 -3.18 9.32
N ALA A 27 -1.52 -2.62 9.87
CA ALA A 27 -1.28 -2.62 11.32
C ALA A 27 -2.36 -1.84 12.06
N ASN A 28 -2.74 -0.67 11.53
CA ASN A 28 -3.79 0.16 12.12
C ASN A 28 -5.15 -0.51 12.04
N MET A 29 -5.44 -1.20 10.95
CA MET A 29 -6.67 -1.95 10.80
C MET A 29 -6.77 -3.08 11.82
N ASN A 30 -5.68 -3.84 12.00
CA ASN A 30 -5.64 -4.90 12.99
C ASN A 30 -5.81 -4.35 14.39
N LYS A 31 -5.19 -3.22 14.68
CA LYS A 31 -5.31 -2.55 15.98
C LYS A 31 -6.76 -2.10 16.22
N LEU A 32 -7.41 -1.58 15.18
CA LEU A 32 -8.81 -1.16 15.28
C LEU A 32 -9.71 -2.33 15.66
N TYR A 33 -9.59 -3.46 14.96
CA TYR A 33 -10.41 -4.63 15.23
C TYR A 33 -10.12 -5.23 16.60
N ASN A 34 -8.85 -5.29 16.99
CA ASN A 34 -8.49 -5.77 18.33
C ASN A 34 -9.03 -4.87 19.42
N THR A 35 -8.94 -3.56 19.25
CA THR A 35 -9.47 -2.59 20.22
C THR A 35 -10.97 -2.74 20.34
N MET A 36 -11.66 -2.89 19.21
CA MET A 36 -13.10 -3.10 19.19
C MET A 36 -13.49 -4.38 19.92
N ASP A 37 -12.79 -5.48 19.64
CA ASP A 37 -13.05 -6.76 20.29
C ASP A 37 -12.82 -6.68 21.82
N GLN A 38 -11.80 -5.95 22.25
CA GLN A 38 -11.54 -5.73 23.68
C GLN A 38 -12.68 -4.97 24.33
N MET A 39 -13.20 -3.93 23.66
CA MET A 39 -14.34 -3.17 24.15
C MET A 39 -15.58 -4.03 24.28
N LEU A 40 -15.85 -4.88 23.27
CA LEU A 40 -17.03 -5.75 23.27
C LEU A 40 -16.94 -6.86 24.32
N ALA A 41 -15.76 -7.17 24.79
CA ALA A 41 -15.57 -8.16 25.86
C ALA A 41 -15.97 -7.63 27.23
N THR A 42 -16.26 -6.32 27.36
CA THR A 42 -16.70 -5.77 28.65
C THR A 42 -18.19 -5.97 28.82
N ASP A 43 -18.62 -6.16 30.07
CA ASP A 43 -20.03 -6.40 30.40
C ASP A 43 -20.90 -5.14 30.33
N TYR A 44 -20.31 -3.99 30.01
CA TYR A 44 -21.01 -2.71 30.03
C TYR A 44 -21.44 -2.21 28.66
N MET A 45 -21.22 -3.02 27.59
CA MET A 45 -21.54 -2.56 26.24
C MET A 45 -23.02 -2.74 25.93
N ALA A 46 -23.65 -1.70 25.40
CA ALA A 46 -25.03 -1.72 24.95
C ALA A 46 -25.17 -2.63 23.71
N PRO A 47 -26.37 -3.21 23.49
CA PRO A 47 -26.58 -4.05 22.29
C PRO A 47 -26.25 -3.35 20.97
N GLU A 48 -26.46 -2.04 20.88
CA GLU A 48 -26.16 -1.25 19.71
C GLU A 48 -24.67 -1.30 19.37
N ALA A 49 -23.80 -1.46 20.35
CA ALA A 49 -22.37 -1.53 20.14
C ALA A 49 -22.01 -2.79 19.33
N TYR A 50 -22.66 -3.92 19.61
CA TYR A 50 -22.44 -5.16 18.86
C TYR A 50 -22.92 -5.02 17.42
N THR A 51 -24.05 -4.36 17.21
CA THR A 51 -24.57 -4.13 15.85
C THR A 51 -23.62 -3.25 15.04
N LEU A 52 -23.10 -2.18 15.64
CA LEU A 52 -22.15 -1.29 14.97
C LEU A 52 -20.82 -1.99 14.69
N ALA A 53 -20.36 -2.82 15.63
CA ALA A 53 -19.15 -3.61 15.45
C ALA A 53 -19.31 -4.57 14.27
N ASP A 54 -20.46 -5.22 14.13
CA ASP A 54 -20.71 -6.11 13.02
C ASP A 54 -20.70 -5.37 11.69
N GLU A 55 -21.21 -4.14 11.65
CA GLU A 55 -21.14 -3.31 10.46
C GLU A 55 -19.69 -2.97 10.08
N ILE A 56 -18.89 -2.63 11.07
CA ILE A 56 -17.46 -2.36 10.84
C ILE A 56 -16.76 -3.60 10.31
N ARG A 57 -17.05 -4.78 10.85
CA ARG A 57 -16.46 -6.04 10.41
C ARG A 57 -16.79 -6.38 8.97
N LYS A 58 -17.95 -5.95 8.47
CA LYS A 58 -18.35 -6.18 7.08
C LYS A 58 -17.41 -5.53 6.08
N PHE A 59 -16.72 -4.46 6.47
CA PHE A 59 -15.77 -3.76 5.61
C PHE A 59 -14.39 -4.41 5.59
N LYS A 60 -14.14 -5.38 6.46
CA LYS A 60 -12.81 -5.99 6.56
C LYS A 60 -12.29 -6.56 5.23
N PRO A 61 -13.08 -7.31 4.46
CA PRO A 61 -12.60 -7.79 3.17
C PRO A 61 -12.27 -6.66 2.19
N GLU A 62 -13.07 -5.60 2.18
CA GLU A 62 -12.83 -4.45 1.32
C GLU A 62 -11.57 -3.68 1.72
N LEU A 63 -11.34 -3.52 3.02
CA LEU A 63 -10.14 -2.87 3.54
C LEU A 63 -8.90 -3.70 3.23
N ASN A 64 -8.99 -5.02 3.35
CA ASN A 64 -7.89 -5.91 2.97
C ASN A 64 -7.59 -5.81 1.47
N ALA A 65 -8.62 -5.75 0.64
CA ALA A 65 -8.46 -5.59 -0.80
C ALA A 65 -7.78 -4.24 -1.13
N MET A 66 -8.19 -3.18 -0.45
CA MET A 66 -7.59 -1.86 -0.62
C MET A 66 -6.11 -1.88 -0.26
N ARG A 67 -5.76 -2.49 0.86
CA ARG A 67 -4.36 -2.62 1.28
C ARG A 67 -3.54 -3.34 0.22
N THR A 68 -4.07 -4.42 -0.34
CA THR A 68 -3.40 -5.19 -1.38
C THR A 68 -3.18 -4.35 -2.64
N ILE A 69 -4.17 -3.57 -3.05
CA ILE A 69 -4.07 -2.69 -4.22
C ILE A 69 -2.98 -1.64 -4.01
N ILE A 70 -2.95 -1.01 -2.84
CA ILE A 70 -1.94 -0.01 -2.51
C ILE A 70 -0.54 -0.62 -2.53
N ASN A 71 -0.39 -1.79 -1.94
CA ASN A 71 0.89 -2.50 -1.93
C ASN A 71 1.34 -2.84 -3.34
N ASN A 72 0.45 -3.34 -4.16
CA ASN A 72 0.74 -3.69 -5.55
C ASN A 72 1.13 -2.48 -6.38
N TYR A 73 0.48 -1.35 -6.15
CA TYR A 73 0.83 -0.11 -6.83
C TYR A 73 2.24 0.34 -6.47
N GLY A 74 2.59 0.31 -5.19
CA GLY A 74 3.94 0.68 -4.75
C GLY A 74 5.00 -0.26 -5.34
N THR A 75 4.73 -1.56 -5.33
CA THR A 75 5.63 -2.56 -5.91
C THR A 75 5.80 -2.34 -7.42
N PHE A 76 4.70 -2.04 -8.11
CA PHE A 76 4.74 -1.71 -9.52
C PHE A 76 5.65 -0.50 -9.78
N CYS A 77 5.53 0.55 -8.97
CA CYS A 77 6.36 1.74 -9.13
C CYS A 77 7.85 1.42 -8.93
N MET A 78 8.18 0.59 -7.94
CA MET A 78 9.56 0.19 -7.70
C MET A 78 10.12 -0.63 -8.87
N ASN A 79 9.34 -1.55 -9.39
CA ASN A 79 9.76 -2.40 -10.50
C ASN A 79 9.88 -1.58 -11.80
N THR A 80 8.94 -0.68 -12.03
CA THR A 80 8.97 0.20 -13.21
C THR A 80 10.22 1.09 -13.18
N SER A 81 10.58 1.62 -12.02
CA SER A 81 11.76 2.47 -11.93
C SER A 81 13.05 1.67 -12.20
N THR A 82 13.12 0.42 -11.77
CA THR A 82 14.25 -0.45 -12.08
C THR A 82 14.33 -0.72 -13.58
N ASP A 83 13.20 -0.99 -14.23
CA ASP A 83 13.14 -1.24 -15.67
C ASP A 83 13.59 0.00 -16.46
N VAL A 84 13.17 1.19 -16.03
CA VAL A 84 13.57 2.45 -16.68
C VAL A 84 15.08 2.64 -16.55
N GLU A 85 15.66 2.40 -15.39
CA GLU A 85 17.10 2.50 -15.19
C GLU A 85 17.86 1.55 -16.10
N ASN A 86 17.41 0.31 -16.19
CA ASN A 86 18.05 -0.70 -17.03
C ASN A 86 17.98 -0.30 -18.50
N ASN A 87 16.84 0.21 -18.96
CA ASN A 87 16.70 0.68 -20.33
C ASN A 87 17.61 1.86 -20.64
N GLN A 88 17.73 2.80 -19.73
CA GLN A 88 18.63 3.94 -19.88
C GLN A 88 20.08 3.49 -19.96
N GLN A 89 20.46 2.53 -19.14
CA GLN A 89 21.81 1.98 -19.13
C GLN A 89 22.12 1.26 -20.44
N ASP A 90 21.19 0.45 -20.93
CA ASP A 90 21.34 -0.27 -22.18
C ASP A 90 21.50 0.70 -23.37
N LEU A 91 20.72 1.78 -23.39
CA LEU A 91 20.83 2.80 -24.41
C LEU A 91 22.20 3.48 -24.37
N SER A 92 22.71 3.78 -23.18
CA SER A 92 24.03 4.38 -23.02
C SER A 92 25.12 3.47 -23.56
N GLU A 93 25.04 2.19 -23.28
CA GLU A 93 26.02 1.20 -23.79
C GLU A 93 25.95 1.09 -25.30
N GLN A 94 24.77 1.06 -25.89
CA GLN A 94 24.59 1.03 -27.33
C GLN A 94 25.18 2.27 -27.98
N MET A 95 25.02 3.43 -27.39
CA MET A 95 25.57 4.67 -27.92
C MET A 95 27.11 4.68 -27.86
N ARG A 96 27.71 4.06 -26.86
CA ARG A 96 29.16 3.93 -26.77
C ARG A 96 29.74 3.02 -27.84
N GLN A 97 29.00 1.98 -28.19
CA GLN A 97 29.45 1.00 -29.17
C GLN A 97 29.26 1.48 -30.60
N GLY A 98 28.37 2.43 -30.80
CA GLY A 98 28.11 2.98 -32.12
C GLY A 98 29.04 4.10 -32.45
#